data_b40de78ee125d5d16d1b49f53ff176db
#
_entry.id   b40de78ee125d5d16d1b49f53ff176db
#
_cell.length_a   1.000
_cell.length_b   1.000
_cell.length_c   1.000
_cell.angle_alpha   90.00
_cell.angle_beta   90.00
_cell.angle_gamma   90.00
#
_symmetry.space_group_name_H-M   'P 1'
#
loop_
_entity.id
_entity.type
_entity.pdbx_description
1 polymer ?
#
loop_
_entity_poly.entity_id
_entity_poly.type
_entity_poly.pdbx_seq_one_letter_code
_entity_poly.pdbx_strand_id
1 'polypeptide(L)'
;MSCSAHGGGMKVNGSTILEGERIVLVPYKREHVPRYHEWMQSAELLEQTASERLTLEQEYDMQRSWFQDENKCTFIILDKKKWLQPEMTEIDCMAGDVNLFLNDNKLDIAEIEVMIAEPSCRRNGFGREALLTMMNYGANHLGIKKYEAKIGCGNKASLSLFHKLGFVETSYSDVFNEWTLQLNVTEGIQEWLAEATNHVSVHNYPFRPRNTTSSDH
;
A
#
# COMPACT_ATOMS: atom_id res chain seq x y z
N MET A 1 -28.16 -18.39 -11.63
CA MET A 1 -27.21 -17.69 -12.51
C MET A 1 -26.21 -17.00 -11.62
N SER A 2 -25.06 -17.62 -11.46
CA SER A 2 -23.98 -17.16 -10.57
C SER A 2 -23.09 -16.21 -11.37
N CYS A 3 -23.10 -14.93 -11.07
CA CYS A 3 -22.07 -14.02 -11.54
C CYS A 3 -20.83 -14.20 -10.69
N SER A 4 -19.87 -14.95 -11.20
CA SER A 4 -18.51 -14.99 -10.68
C SER A 4 -17.83 -13.65 -11.02
N ALA A 5 -17.77 -12.74 -10.07
CA ALA A 5 -16.92 -11.57 -10.13
C ALA A 5 -15.48 -12.01 -9.82
N HIS A 6 -14.77 -12.53 -10.80
CA HIS A 6 -13.32 -12.66 -10.77
C HIS A 6 -12.76 -11.43 -11.48
N GLY A 7 -12.55 -10.38 -10.74
CA GLY A 7 -11.86 -9.20 -11.21
C GLY A 7 -10.57 -9.05 -10.42
N GLY A 8 -9.45 -9.41 -11.05
CA GLY A 8 -8.15 -9.47 -10.42
C GLY A 8 -7.49 -8.13 -10.12
N GLY A 9 -6.56 -8.17 -9.22
CA GLY A 9 -5.47 -7.30 -8.86
C GLY A 9 -5.62 -5.79 -9.03
N MET A 10 -4.65 -5.20 -9.70
CA MET A 10 -4.55 -3.75 -9.93
C MET A 10 -5.73 -3.16 -10.74
N LYS A 11 -6.42 -3.96 -11.57
CA LYS A 11 -7.64 -3.51 -12.27
C LYS A 11 -8.77 -3.21 -11.28
N VAL A 12 -8.85 -3.93 -10.15
CA VAL A 12 -9.86 -3.72 -9.10
C VAL A 12 -9.66 -2.38 -8.43
N ASN A 13 -8.41 -2.00 -8.10
CA ASN A 13 -8.11 -0.72 -7.48
C ASN A 13 -7.82 0.41 -8.48
N GLY A 14 -7.79 0.13 -9.78
CA GLY A 14 -7.40 1.10 -10.82
C GLY A 14 -8.21 2.40 -10.90
N SER A 15 -9.39 2.41 -10.29
CA SER A 15 -10.29 3.57 -10.17
C SER A 15 -10.68 3.87 -8.71
N THR A 16 -9.95 3.34 -7.72
CA THR A 16 -10.30 3.47 -6.30
C THR A 16 -9.34 4.39 -5.58
N ILE A 17 -9.88 5.34 -4.80
CA ILE A 17 -9.16 6.14 -3.81
C ILE A 17 -9.66 5.73 -2.43
N LEU A 18 -8.73 5.55 -1.48
CA LEU A 18 -9.03 5.33 -0.08
C LEU A 18 -8.49 6.53 0.71
N GLU A 19 -9.37 7.41 1.16
CA GLU A 19 -9.02 8.63 1.88
C GLU A 19 -9.10 8.38 3.39
N GLY A 20 -7.95 8.34 4.04
CA GLY A 20 -7.79 8.16 5.47
C GLY A 20 -7.73 9.47 6.25
N GLU A 21 -7.18 9.42 7.47
CA GLU A 21 -6.99 10.58 8.35
C GLU A 21 -5.72 11.38 7.97
N ARG A 22 -4.59 10.67 7.74
CA ARG A 22 -3.26 11.23 7.46
C ARG A 22 -2.82 11.02 6.04
N ILE A 23 -3.34 9.99 5.39
CA ILE A 23 -2.92 9.55 4.07
C ILE A 23 -4.10 9.47 3.11
N VAL A 24 -3.77 9.49 1.82
CA VAL A 24 -4.68 9.09 0.75
C VAL A 24 -3.99 8.01 -0.07
N LEU A 25 -4.67 6.90 -0.31
CA LEU A 25 -4.18 5.84 -1.17
C LEU A 25 -4.78 6.01 -2.57
N VAL A 26 -3.93 6.16 -3.58
CA VAL A 26 -4.34 6.30 -4.98
C VAL A 26 -3.72 5.18 -5.82
N PRO A 27 -4.34 4.78 -6.95
CA PRO A 27 -3.77 3.77 -7.82
C PRO A 27 -2.39 4.17 -8.34
N TYR A 28 -1.46 3.22 -8.44
CA TYR A 28 -0.15 3.48 -9.04
C TYR A 28 -0.30 3.70 -10.56
N LYS A 29 -0.08 4.91 -11.01
CA LYS A 29 -0.21 5.36 -12.41
C LYS A 29 1.14 5.70 -13.02
N ARG A 30 1.16 5.82 -14.35
CA ARG A 30 2.35 6.16 -15.13
C ARG A 30 3.01 7.49 -14.69
N GLU A 31 2.21 8.47 -14.31
CA GLU A 31 2.67 9.78 -13.84
C GLU A 31 3.46 9.75 -12.53
N HIS A 32 3.28 8.71 -11.71
CA HIS A 32 4.02 8.53 -10.46
C HIS A 32 5.44 8.00 -10.67
N VAL A 33 5.72 7.36 -11.83
CA VAL A 33 6.98 6.64 -12.09
C VAL A 33 8.22 7.52 -11.92
N PRO A 34 8.30 8.77 -12.39
CA PRO A 34 9.50 9.58 -12.21
C PRO A 34 9.86 9.78 -10.73
N ARG A 35 8.85 10.06 -9.88
CA ARG A 35 9.07 10.23 -8.43
C ARG A 35 9.42 8.91 -7.75
N TYR A 36 8.77 7.82 -8.13
CA TYR A 36 9.08 6.48 -7.65
C TYR A 36 10.52 6.09 -8.00
N HIS A 37 10.96 6.35 -9.24
CA HIS A 37 12.32 6.11 -9.69
C HIS A 37 13.36 6.91 -8.87
N GLU A 38 13.08 8.17 -8.49
CA GLU A 38 13.94 8.94 -7.60
C GLU A 38 14.13 8.23 -6.25
N TRP A 39 13.07 7.70 -5.65
CA TRP A 39 13.16 6.94 -4.41
C TRP A 39 14.02 5.69 -4.55
N MET A 40 13.87 4.97 -5.66
CA MET A 40 14.61 3.74 -5.95
C MET A 40 16.07 3.99 -6.37
N GLN A 41 16.58 5.23 -6.29
CA GLN A 41 18.01 5.52 -6.30
C GLN A 41 18.65 5.40 -4.91
N SER A 42 17.88 5.34 -3.83
CA SER A 42 18.36 5.19 -2.46
C SER A 42 18.80 3.75 -2.18
N ALA A 43 20.07 3.57 -1.81
CA ALA A 43 20.60 2.26 -1.40
C ALA A 43 19.85 1.69 -0.17
N GLU A 44 19.44 2.58 0.77
CA GLU A 44 18.65 2.18 1.94
C GLU A 44 17.30 1.57 1.52
N LEU A 45 16.58 2.24 0.60
CA LEU A 45 15.28 1.75 0.16
C LEU A 45 15.39 0.45 -0.66
N LEU A 46 16.38 0.35 -1.55
CA LEU A 46 16.65 -0.88 -2.31
C LEU A 46 16.91 -2.07 -1.38
N GLU A 47 17.73 -1.88 -0.34
CA GLU A 47 18.00 -2.92 0.65
C GLU A 47 16.73 -3.28 1.44
N GLN A 48 15.95 -2.28 1.91
CA GLN A 48 14.75 -2.51 2.73
C GLN A 48 13.60 -3.17 1.96
N THR A 49 13.54 -2.98 0.63
CA THR A 49 12.52 -3.56 -0.25
C THR A 49 13.02 -4.76 -1.05
N ALA A 50 14.25 -5.22 -0.79
CA ALA A 50 14.92 -6.29 -1.53
C ALA A 50 14.84 -6.07 -3.07
N SER A 51 14.95 -4.81 -3.51
CA SER A 51 14.82 -4.41 -4.91
C SER A 51 16.16 -4.14 -5.56
N GLU A 52 16.21 -4.31 -6.88
CA GLU A 52 17.35 -3.91 -7.70
C GLU A 52 17.12 -2.53 -8.33
N ARG A 53 18.21 -1.84 -8.62
CA ARG A 53 18.15 -0.55 -9.29
C ARG A 53 17.76 -0.73 -10.75
N LEU A 54 16.71 -0.07 -11.18
CA LEU A 54 16.21 -0.06 -12.54
C LEU A 54 16.56 1.26 -13.24
N THR A 55 16.62 1.26 -14.57
CA THR A 55 16.58 2.48 -15.36
C THR A 55 15.16 3.05 -15.35
N LEU A 56 15.00 4.32 -15.67
CA LEU A 56 13.67 4.96 -15.73
C LEU A 56 12.74 4.23 -16.73
N GLU A 57 13.26 3.74 -17.85
CA GLU A 57 12.47 2.97 -18.83
C GLU A 57 11.99 1.64 -18.24
N GLN A 58 12.86 0.93 -17.54
CA GLN A 58 12.50 -0.30 -16.83
C GLN A 58 11.47 -0.07 -15.72
N GLU A 59 11.53 1.08 -15.02
CA GLU A 59 10.50 1.48 -14.04
C GLU A 59 9.13 1.68 -14.70
N TYR A 60 9.08 2.29 -15.88
CA TYR A 60 7.84 2.39 -16.64
C TYR A 60 7.30 1.04 -17.09
N ASP A 61 8.19 0.12 -17.49
CA ASP A 61 7.81 -1.23 -17.87
C ASP A 61 7.31 -2.02 -16.65
N MET A 62 7.98 -1.90 -15.52
CA MET A 62 7.57 -2.48 -14.25
C MET A 62 6.18 -1.96 -13.84
N GLN A 63 5.96 -0.64 -13.84
CA GLN A 63 4.65 -0.07 -13.50
C GLN A 63 3.54 -0.61 -14.41
N ARG A 64 3.80 -0.72 -15.71
CA ARG A 64 2.84 -1.27 -16.67
C ARG A 64 2.54 -2.74 -16.39
N SER A 65 3.57 -3.54 -16.12
CA SER A 65 3.44 -4.94 -15.72
C SER A 65 2.62 -5.07 -14.44
N TRP A 66 2.94 -4.30 -13.40
CA TRP A 66 2.21 -4.30 -12.14
C TRP A 66 0.74 -3.91 -12.31
N PHE A 67 0.47 -2.94 -13.19
CA PHE A 67 -0.90 -2.53 -13.49
C PHE A 67 -1.72 -3.61 -14.19
N GLN A 68 -1.07 -4.48 -14.97
CA GLN A 68 -1.73 -5.55 -15.73
C GLN A 68 -1.81 -6.87 -14.94
N ASP A 69 -1.00 -7.03 -13.91
CA ASP A 69 -0.93 -8.23 -13.10
C ASP A 69 -2.18 -8.37 -12.22
N GLU A 70 -2.91 -9.47 -12.41
CA GLU A 70 -4.13 -9.77 -11.64
C GLU A 70 -3.83 -10.18 -10.19
N ASN A 71 -2.59 -10.59 -9.91
CA ASN A 71 -2.13 -11.00 -8.59
C ASN A 71 -1.46 -9.87 -7.80
N LYS A 72 -1.55 -8.64 -8.29
CA LYS A 72 -0.93 -7.49 -7.65
C LYS A 72 -1.93 -6.35 -7.41
N CYS A 73 -1.89 -5.77 -6.21
CA CYS A 73 -2.67 -4.60 -5.86
C CYS A 73 -1.74 -3.57 -5.21
N THR A 74 -1.47 -2.47 -5.91
CA THR A 74 -0.56 -1.40 -5.48
C THR A 74 -1.30 -0.08 -5.35
N PHE A 75 -1.11 0.59 -4.22
CA PHE A 75 -1.49 1.98 -4.02
C PHE A 75 -0.27 2.83 -3.71
N ILE A 76 -0.21 4.02 -4.29
CA ILE A 76 0.69 5.09 -3.86
C ILE A 76 0.09 5.74 -2.62
N ILE A 77 0.91 6.00 -1.62
CA ILE A 77 0.55 6.71 -0.39
C ILE A 77 0.84 8.19 -0.61
N LEU A 78 -0.17 9.03 -0.45
CA LEU A 78 -0.04 10.49 -0.47
C LEU A 78 -0.14 11.04 0.95
N ASP A 79 0.62 12.10 1.24
CA ASP A 79 0.43 12.94 2.42
C ASP A 79 -0.86 13.76 2.27
N LYS A 80 -1.89 13.42 3.05
CA LYS A 80 -3.19 14.09 2.97
C LYS A 80 -3.11 15.59 3.24
N LYS A 81 -2.23 16.05 4.13
CA LYS A 81 -2.08 17.48 4.41
C LYS A 81 -1.60 18.25 3.18
N LYS A 82 -0.67 17.68 2.41
CA LYS A 82 -0.22 18.24 1.14
C LYS A 82 -1.31 18.12 0.07
N TRP A 83 -1.96 16.95 0.00
CA TRP A 83 -2.98 16.66 -1.02
C TRP A 83 -4.19 17.60 -0.93
N LEU A 84 -4.50 18.13 0.26
CA LEU A 84 -5.55 19.12 0.45
C LEU A 84 -5.14 20.55 0.04
N GLN A 85 -3.85 20.81 -0.26
CA GLN A 85 -3.38 22.12 -0.69
C GLN A 85 -3.57 22.29 -2.21
N PRO A 86 -4.30 23.31 -2.66
CA PRO A 86 -4.65 23.44 -4.09
C PRO A 86 -3.47 23.56 -5.04
N GLU A 87 -2.35 24.13 -4.56
CA GLU A 87 -1.11 24.34 -5.31
C GLU A 87 -0.25 23.07 -5.48
N MET A 88 -0.49 22.04 -4.65
CA MET A 88 0.29 20.81 -4.71
C MET A 88 -0.27 19.86 -5.77
N THR A 89 0.62 19.27 -6.55
CA THR A 89 0.23 18.18 -7.45
C THR A 89 0.14 16.86 -6.69
N GLU A 90 -0.45 15.83 -7.28
CA GLU A 90 -0.48 14.48 -6.71
C GLU A 90 0.94 13.94 -6.49
N ILE A 91 1.86 14.25 -7.41
CA ILE A 91 3.26 13.84 -7.33
C ILE A 91 3.99 14.50 -6.15
N ASP A 92 3.71 15.78 -5.86
CA ASP A 92 4.28 16.50 -4.71
C ASP A 92 3.83 15.94 -3.37
N CYS A 93 2.69 15.24 -3.36
CA CYS A 93 2.09 14.63 -2.19
C CYS A 93 2.58 13.20 -1.92
N MET A 94 3.28 12.57 -2.88
CA MET A 94 3.72 11.19 -2.76
C MET A 94 4.63 11.01 -1.53
N ALA A 95 4.38 9.95 -0.76
CA ALA A 95 5.10 9.62 0.47
C ALA A 95 5.67 8.18 0.49
N GLY A 96 5.11 7.28 -0.31
CA GLY A 96 5.48 5.88 -0.38
C GLY A 96 4.45 5.05 -1.14
N ASP A 97 4.45 3.76 -0.89
CA ASP A 97 3.49 2.82 -1.47
C ASP A 97 3.12 1.68 -0.50
N VAL A 98 2.01 1.01 -0.79
CA VAL A 98 1.56 -0.20 -0.12
C VAL A 98 1.07 -1.20 -1.15
N ASN A 99 1.48 -2.47 -0.98
CA ASN A 99 1.29 -3.54 -1.95
C ASN A 99 0.63 -4.77 -1.33
N LEU A 100 -0.19 -5.46 -2.12
CA LEU A 100 -0.55 -6.85 -1.91
C LEU A 100 -0.11 -7.67 -3.12
N PHE A 101 0.54 -8.80 -2.85
CA PHE A 101 0.87 -9.84 -3.83
C PHE A 101 0.05 -11.07 -3.49
N LEU A 102 -0.89 -11.43 -4.35
CA LEU A 102 -1.73 -12.60 -4.18
C LEU A 102 -0.97 -13.85 -4.62
N ASN A 103 -1.17 -14.93 -3.89
CA ASN A 103 -0.54 -16.21 -4.23
C ASN A 103 -1.37 -16.92 -5.31
N ASP A 104 -0.75 -17.27 -6.45
CA ASP A 104 -1.41 -17.97 -7.58
C ASP A 104 -2.13 -19.26 -7.17
N ASN A 105 -1.61 -19.95 -6.17
CA ASN A 105 -2.13 -21.25 -5.72
C ASN A 105 -3.09 -21.14 -4.51
N LYS A 106 -3.14 -19.98 -3.86
CA LYS A 106 -3.93 -19.71 -2.65
C LYS A 106 -4.41 -18.27 -2.68
N LEU A 107 -5.47 -18.00 -3.41
CA LEU A 107 -6.00 -16.64 -3.63
C LEU A 107 -6.51 -15.94 -2.36
N ASP A 108 -6.60 -16.66 -1.24
CA ASP A 108 -6.96 -16.11 0.07
C ASP A 108 -5.75 -15.75 0.96
N ILE A 109 -4.53 -15.87 0.42
CA ILE A 109 -3.28 -15.46 1.08
C ILE A 109 -2.61 -14.36 0.24
N ALA A 110 -2.24 -13.27 0.89
CA ALA A 110 -1.48 -12.20 0.25
C ALA A 110 -0.24 -11.82 1.07
N GLU A 111 0.88 -11.62 0.38
CA GLU A 111 2.03 -10.92 0.94
C GLU A 111 1.74 -9.43 0.94
N ILE A 112 1.95 -8.76 2.08
CA ILE A 112 1.72 -7.33 2.25
C ILE A 112 3.03 -6.60 2.51
N GLU A 113 3.26 -5.54 1.74
CA GLU A 113 4.44 -4.70 1.86
C GLU A 113 4.05 -3.23 2.00
N VAL A 114 4.88 -2.46 2.70
CA VAL A 114 4.73 -1.00 2.80
C VAL A 114 6.10 -0.34 2.80
N MET A 115 6.24 0.71 2.00
CA MET A 115 7.41 1.57 1.97
C MET A 115 6.98 3.02 2.25
N ILE A 116 7.59 3.66 3.25
CA ILE A 116 7.51 5.11 3.43
C ILE A 116 8.83 5.71 2.95
N ALA A 117 8.83 6.12 1.69
CA ALA A 117 10.02 6.59 0.99
C ALA A 117 10.45 7.97 1.49
N GLU A 118 9.49 8.89 1.72
CA GLU A 118 9.78 10.24 2.18
C GLU A 118 10.17 10.25 3.67
N PRO A 119 11.42 10.66 4.01
CA PRO A 119 11.88 10.66 5.41
C PRO A 119 11.00 11.52 6.34
N SER A 120 10.48 12.65 5.85
CA SER A 120 9.60 13.54 6.61
C SER A 120 8.25 12.92 6.98
N CYS A 121 7.83 11.87 6.26
CA CYS A 121 6.58 11.17 6.49
C CYS A 121 6.76 9.94 7.43
N ARG A 122 8.00 9.52 7.68
CA ARG A 122 8.30 8.40 8.57
C ARG A 122 7.94 8.73 10.03
N ARG A 123 7.56 7.71 10.82
CA ARG A 123 7.16 7.81 12.24
C ARG A 123 5.95 8.71 12.54
N ASN A 124 5.23 9.15 11.50
CA ASN A 124 4.03 9.96 11.61
C ASN A 124 2.72 9.14 11.46
N GLY A 125 2.81 7.82 11.58
CA GLY A 125 1.66 6.92 11.51
C GLY A 125 1.26 6.49 10.09
N PHE A 126 1.89 7.03 9.03
CA PHE A 126 1.54 6.76 7.63
C PHE A 126 1.57 5.25 7.30
N GLY A 127 2.68 4.57 7.64
CA GLY A 127 2.80 3.13 7.37
C GLY A 127 1.76 2.30 8.12
N ARG A 128 1.43 2.68 9.37
CA ARG A 128 0.38 2.00 10.15
C ARG A 128 -0.98 2.17 9.50
N GLU A 129 -1.35 3.39 9.12
CA GLU A 129 -2.64 3.67 8.52
C GLU A 129 -2.76 3.02 7.13
N ALA A 130 -1.69 3.06 6.33
CA ALA A 130 -1.64 2.40 5.03
C ALA A 130 -1.85 0.88 5.15
N LEU A 131 -1.16 0.21 6.08
CA LEU A 131 -1.32 -1.23 6.32
C LEU A 131 -2.73 -1.57 6.78
N LEU A 132 -3.31 -0.84 7.75
CA LEU A 132 -4.68 -1.09 8.22
C LEU A 132 -5.69 -0.93 7.09
N THR A 133 -5.59 0.16 6.33
CA THR A 133 -6.48 0.46 5.20
C THR A 133 -6.35 -0.62 4.12
N MET A 134 -5.11 -1.02 3.79
CA MET A 134 -4.85 -2.05 2.79
C MET A 134 -5.33 -3.43 3.23
N MET A 135 -5.12 -3.79 4.50
CA MET A 135 -5.62 -5.06 5.04
C MET A 135 -7.15 -5.10 5.04
N ASN A 136 -7.82 -4.02 5.46
CA ASN A 136 -9.29 -3.96 5.40
C ASN A 136 -9.80 -4.05 3.97
N TYR A 137 -9.15 -3.34 3.02
CA TYR A 137 -9.48 -3.42 1.60
C TYR A 137 -9.29 -4.84 1.04
N GLY A 138 -8.15 -5.47 1.32
CA GLY A 138 -7.85 -6.84 0.88
C GLY A 138 -8.84 -7.88 1.44
N ALA A 139 -9.19 -7.80 2.71
CA ALA A 139 -10.16 -8.72 3.33
C ALA A 139 -11.56 -8.57 2.72
N ASN A 140 -12.03 -7.33 2.50
CA ASN A 140 -13.40 -7.06 2.05
C ASN A 140 -13.59 -7.13 0.53
N HIS A 141 -12.57 -6.76 -0.27
CA HIS A 141 -12.71 -6.67 -1.73
C HIS A 141 -11.96 -7.77 -2.50
N LEU A 142 -10.89 -8.35 -1.89
CA LEU A 142 -10.09 -9.39 -2.52
C LEU A 142 -10.26 -10.76 -1.84
N GLY A 143 -11.00 -10.82 -0.73
CA GLY A 143 -11.29 -12.08 -0.02
C GLY A 143 -10.08 -12.64 0.74
N ILE A 144 -9.10 -11.81 1.09
CA ILE A 144 -7.89 -12.25 1.80
C ILE A 144 -8.23 -12.69 3.21
N LYS A 145 -7.76 -13.90 3.57
CA LYS A 145 -7.93 -14.51 4.90
C LYS A 145 -6.63 -14.62 5.68
N LYS A 146 -5.50 -14.40 5.01
CA LYS A 146 -4.19 -14.41 5.66
C LYS A 146 -3.26 -13.43 4.98
N TYR A 147 -2.58 -12.62 5.80
CA TYR A 147 -1.50 -11.75 5.36
C TYR A 147 -0.16 -12.34 5.78
N GLU A 148 0.82 -12.25 4.89
CA GLU A 148 2.21 -12.58 5.14
C GLU A 148 3.06 -11.34 4.90
N ALA A 149 4.12 -11.16 5.69
CA ALA A 149 5.09 -10.09 5.49
C ALA A 149 6.50 -10.66 5.62
N LYS A 150 7.36 -10.39 4.65
CA LYS A 150 8.77 -10.75 4.69
C LYS A 150 9.59 -9.51 5.05
N ILE A 151 10.36 -9.60 6.12
CA ILE A 151 11.03 -8.44 6.68
C ILE A 151 12.45 -8.80 7.05
N GLY A 152 13.41 -8.13 6.42
CA GLY A 152 14.84 -8.28 6.75
C GLY A 152 15.09 -8.03 8.24
N CYS A 153 15.91 -8.86 8.88
CA CYS A 153 16.15 -8.79 10.32
C CYS A 153 16.78 -7.45 10.77
N GLY A 154 17.41 -6.71 9.87
CA GLY A 154 17.91 -5.35 10.09
C GLY A 154 16.81 -4.27 10.14
N ASN A 155 15.64 -4.51 9.54
CA ASN A 155 14.55 -3.54 9.48
C ASN A 155 13.69 -3.57 10.76
N LYS A 156 14.28 -3.11 11.87
CA LYS A 156 13.63 -3.09 13.19
C LYS A 156 12.36 -2.25 13.22
N ALA A 157 12.27 -1.21 12.38
CA ALA A 157 11.10 -0.34 12.30
C ALA A 157 9.89 -1.11 11.76
N SER A 158 10.04 -1.83 10.64
CA SER A 158 8.99 -2.68 10.08
C SER A 158 8.63 -3.83 11.01
N LEU A 159 9.61 -4.57 11.55
CA LEU A 159 9.34 -5.64 12.52
C LEU A 159 8.47 -5.13 13.68
N SER A 160 8.86 -4.00 14.30
CA SER A 160 8.08 -3.40 15.39
C SER A 160 6.67 -2.99 14.96
N LEU A 161 6.50 -2.48 13.75
CA LEU A 161 5.20 -2.07 13.22
C LEU A 161 4.28 -3.28 13.01
N PHE A 162 4.77 -4.31 12.34
CA PHE A 162 4.00 -5.51 12.06
C PHE A 162 3.63 -6.29 13.35
N HIS A 163 4.54 -6.40 14.32
CA HIS A 163 4.21 -6.98 15.64
C HIS A 163 3.09 -6.20 16.35
N LYS A 164 3.11 -4.85 16.32
CA LYS A 164 2.03 -4.01 16.90
C LYS A 164 0.69 -4.16 16.18
N LEU A 165 0.70 -4.63 14.93
CA LEU A 165 -0.51 -4.96 14.18
C LEU A 165 -0.98 -6.40 14.40
N GLY A 166 -0.31 -7.17 15.26
CA GLY A 166 -0.69 -8.52 15.63
C GLY A 166 -0.11 -9.62 14.74
N PHE A 167 0.83 -9.28 13.85
CA PHE A 167 1.58 -10.29 13.09
C PHE A 167 2.50 -11.08 14.01
N VAL A 168 2.61 -12.38 13.76
CA VAL A 168 3.47 -13.30 14.52
C VAL A 168 4.55 -13.88 13.59
N GLU A 169 5.76 -14.03 14.10
CA GLU A 169 6.86 -14.67 13.37
C GLU A 169 6.58 -16.16 13.19
N THR A 170 6.69 -16.64 11.96
CA THR A 170 6.39 -18.04 11.61
C THR A 170 7.58 -18.81 11.07
N SER A 171 8.49 -18.12 10.38
CA SER A 171 9.72 -18.71 9.86
C SER A 171 10.81 -17.67 9.68
N TYR A 172 12.06 -18.14 9.63
CA TYR A 172 13.23 -17.34 9.34
C TYR A 172 14.00 -17.96 8.18
N SER A 173 14.46 -17.14 7.26
CA SER A 173 15.31 -17.54 6.14
C SER A 173 16.73 -17.09 6.39
N ASP A 174 17.65 -18.04 6.62
CA ASP A 174 19.08 -17.74 6.74
C ASP A 174 19.67 -17.21 5.42
N VAL A 175 19.13 -17.64 4.28
CA VAL A 175 19.62 -17.25 2.96
C VAL A 175 19.35 -15.76 2.69
N PHE A 176 18.15 -15.29 3.02
CA PHE A 176 17.72 -13.90 2.80
C PHE A 176 17.88 -13.04 4.05
N ASN A 177 18.24 -13.62 5.20
CA ASN A 177 18.35 -12.93 6.49
C ASN A 177 17.05 -12.17 6.84
N GLU A 178 15.90 -12.82 6.66
CA GLU A 178 14.58 -12.24 6.83
C GLU A 178 13.63 -13.12 7.63
N TRP A 179 12.72 -12.48 8.34
CA TRP A 179 11.58 -13.10 9.01
C TRP A 179 10.36 -13.10 8.11
N THR A 180 9.62 -14.21 8.13
CA THR A 180 8.24 -14.24 7.65
C THR A 180 7.30 -14.09 8.85
N LEU A 181 6.47 -13.06 8.81
CA LEU A 181 5.43 -12.81 9.79
C LEU A 181 4.06 -13.07 9.15
N GLN A 182 3.10 -13.54 9.94
CA GLN A 182 1.75 -13.84 9.44
C GLN A 182 0.66 -13.26 10.36
N LEU A 183 -0.47 -12.88 9.75
CA LEU A 183 -1.70 -12.50 10.42
C LEU A 183 -2.88 -13.23 9.77
N ASN A 184 -3.60 -14.06 10.53
CA ASN A 184 -4.84 -14.67 10.05
C ASN A 184 -6.01 -13.71 10.27
N VAL A 185 -6.82 -13.51 9.23
CA VAL A 185 -8.02 -12.66 9.27
C VAL A 185 -9.17 -13.49 9.87
N THR A 186 -9.18 -13.60 11.19
CA THR A 186 -10.31 -14.15 11.94
C THR A 186 -11.46 -13.13 11.99
N GLU A 187 -12.66 -13.56 12.43
CA GLU A 187 -13.80 -12.66 12.62
C GLU A 187 -13.44 -11.45 13.50
N GLY A 188 -12.76 -11.68 14.64
CA GLY A 188 -12.31 -10.59 15.51
C GLY A 188 -11.27 -9.66 14.88
N ILE A 189 -10.38 -10.18 14.01
CA ILE A 189 -9.45 -9.33 13.25
C ILE A 189 -10.21 -8.52 12.20
N GLN A 190 -11.21 -9.10 11.56
CA GLN A 190 -12.03 -8.39 10.57
C GLN A 190 -12.83 -7.25 11.21
N GLU A 191 -13.44 -7.50 12.36
CA GLU A 191 -14.12 -6.47 13.16
C GLU A 191 -13.16 -5.36 13.60
N TRP A 192 -11.98 -5.73 14.10
CA TRP A 192 -10.95 -4.75 14.49
C TRP A 192 -10.45 -3.92 13.30
N LEU A 193 -10.24 -4.51 12.12
CA LEU A 193 -9.86 -3.79 10.91
C LEU A 193 -10.96 -2.80 10.48
N ALA A 194 -12.22 -3.24 10.51
CA ALA A 194 -13.37 -2.39 10.18
C ALA A 194 -13.47 -1.20 11.13
N GLU A 195 -13.30 -1.41 12.45
CA GLU A 195 -13.29 -0.33 13.43
C GLU A 195 -12.10 0.61 13.24
N ALA A 196 -10.89 0.07 13.06
CA ALA A 196 -9.67 0.85 12.90
C ALA A 196 -9.63 1.69 11.62
N THR A 197 -10.49 1.37 10.64
CA THR A 197 -10.59 2.06 9.34
C THR A 197 -11.96 2.66 9.07
N ASN A 198 -12.82 2.78 10.07
CA ASN A 198 -14.19 3.32 9.93
C ASN A 198 -14.25 4.78 9.43
N HIS A 199 -13.14 5.51 9.59
CA HIS A 199 -12.95 6.88 9.12
C HIS A 199 -12.49 6.96 7.65
N VAL A 200 -12.17 5.84 7.01
CA VAL A 200 -11.69 5.81 5.62
C VAL A 200 -12.86 5.97 4.67
N SER A 201 -12.78 6.97 3.80
CA SER A 201 -13.76 7.21 2.74
C SER A 201 -13.26 6.65 1.41
N VAL A 202 -14.17 6.06 0.63
CA VAL A 202 -13.88 5.48 -0.68
C VAL A 202 -14.39 6.42 -1.76
N HIS A 203 -13.54 6.75 -2.72
CA HIS A 203 -13.89 7.62 -3.86
C HIS A 203 -13.43 6.98 -5.18
N ASN A 204 -14.02 7.45 -6.30
CA ASN A 204 -13.56 7.06 -7.63
C ASN A 204 -12.37 7.93 -8.06
N TYR A 205 -11.33 7.31 -8.61
CA TYR A 205 -10.20 8.02 -9.20
C TYR A 205 -10.55 8.51 -10.62
N PRO A 206 -10.18 9.75 -11.04
CA PRO A 206 -9.51 10.76 -10.23
C PRO A 206 -10.51 11.57 -9.38
N PHE A 207 -10.21 11.74 -8.10
CA PHE A 207 -10.97 12.59 -7.20
C PHE A 207 -10.01 13.46 -6.38
N ARG A 208 -10.34 14.74 -6.25
CA ARG A 208 -9.69 15.66 -5.32
C ARG A 208 -10.75 16.59 -4.73
N PRO A 209 -10.86 16.72 -3.41
CA PRO A 209 -11.79 17.66 -2.81
C PRO A 209 -11.45 19.06 -3.30
N ARG A 210 -12.45 19.76 -3.84
CA ARG A 210 -12.31 21.20 -4.10
C ARG A 210 -12.52 21.92 -2.76
N ASN A 211 -11.55 22.70 -2.32
CA ASN A 211 -11.79 23.65 -1.25
C ASN A 211 -12.85 24.63 -1.76
N THR A 212 -14.08 24.45 -1.32
CA THR A 212 -15.09 25.50 -1.41
C THR A 212 -14.72 26.54 -0.36
N THR A 213 -13.83 27.45 -0.71
CA THR A 213 -13.79 28.74 -0.05
C THR A 213 -15.11 29.40 -0.43
N SER A 214 -16.10 29.33 0.44
CA SER A 214 -17.26 30.17 0.40
C SER A 214 -16.78 31.60 0.57
N SER A 215 -16.60 32.31 -0.55
CA SER A 215 -16.55 33.74 -0.60
C SER A 215 -17.99 34.24 -0.67
N ASP A 216 -18.67 34.20 0.47
CA ASP A 216 -19.84 35.03 0.68
C ASP A 216 -19.33 36.41 1.13
N HIS A 217 -19.42 37.34 0.22
CA HIS A 217 -19.44 38.78 0.50
C HIS A 217 -20.74 39.35 0.00
#